data_af85a056ac6f4cdd1075e85a80f65eda
#
_entry.id   af85a056ac6f4cdd1075e85a80f65eda
#
_cell.length_a   1.000
_cell.length_b   1.000
_cell.length_c   1.000
_cell.angle_alpha   90.00
_cell.angle_beta   90.00
_cell.angle_gamma   90.00
#
_symmetry.space_group_name_H-M   'P 1'
#
loop_
_entity.id
_entity.type
_entity.pdbx_description
1 polymer ?
#
loop_
_entity_poly.entity_id
_entity_poly.type
_entity_poly.pdbx_seq_one_letter_code
_entity_poly.pdbx_strand_id
1 'polypeptide(L)'
;MLKKLYSFFTCFHDKMTKKRVDFMERVLIVEDDENIRQLLKLTLASFNYELVDFENGKDAYDYLQNNKVDLAILDLMLPGMNGYDILKFIRSKATLKDLPVIILSAKDKELDKIMGLDLGADDYLTKPFSVLELAARIRSLLRRSKKDERLIQVHGLCIDLDKRTVTIHEEPVELTFKEFELLKYLAKNEGRAVSREELINQIWGYDFIGESRTLDVHINSLRKKMGNEYAHWIQSVRQVGYRFVAEDTDA
;
A
#
# COMPACT_ATOMS: atom_id res chain seq x y z
N MET A 1 41.61 9.43 23.34
CA MET A 1 41.42 8.82 22.01
C MET A 1 40.19 7.91 21.97
N LEU A 2 39.84 7.18 23.01
CA LEU A 2 38.67 6.27 23.07
C LEU A 2 37.27 6.94 23.02
N LYS A 3 37.12 8.18 23.54
CA LYS A 3 35.81 8.89 23.53
C LYS A 3 35.36 9.35 22.12
N LYS A 4 36.26 9.55 21.17
CA LYS A 4 35.91 9.88 19.77
C LYS A 4 35.45 8.67 18.95
N LEU A 5 35.92 7.46 19.29
CA LEU A 5 35.46 6.22 18.64
C LEU A 5 34.03 5.86 19.10
N TYR A 6 33.72 6.06 20.37
CA TYR A 6 32.35 5.78 20.88
C TYR A 6 31.28 6.72 20.29
N SER A 7 31.61 8.01 20.10
CA SER A 7 30.72 8.97 19.44
C SER A 7 30.52 8.68 17.95
N PHE A 8 31.52 8.09 17.29
CA PHE A 8 31.40 7.71 15.88
C PHE A 8 30.57 6.43 15.70
N PHE A 9 30.68 5.48 16.62
CA PHE A 9 29.88 4.24 16.61
C PHE A 9 28.41 4.46 16.96
N THR A 10 28.10 5.33 17.94
CA THR A 10 26.71 5.70 18.27
C THR A 10 26.05 6.52 17.17
N CYS A 11 26.78 7.44 16.52
CA CYS A 11 26.25 8.21 15.38
C CYS A 11 26.07 7.33 14.11
N PHE A 12 26.90 6.30 13.93
CA PHE A 12 26.77 5.36 12.80
C PHE A 12 25.64 4.35 13.05
N HIS A 13 25.43 3.91 14.30
CA HIS A 13 24.33 3.03 14.68
C HIS A 13 22.97 3.75 14.58
N ASP A 14 22.89 5.02 14.99
CA ASP A 14 21.68 5.86 14.89
C ASP A 14 21.33 6.25 13.42
N LYS A 15 22.34 6.36 12.54
CA LYS A 15 22.10 6.60 11.10
C LYS A 15 21.71 5.35 10.33
N MET A 16 22.08 4.16 10.79
CA MET A 16 21.66 2.89 10.18
C MET A 16 20.26 2.46 10.62
N THR A 17 19.84 2.81 11.84
CA THR A 17 18.48 2.53 12.33
C THR A 17 17.41 3.48 11.78
N LYS A 18 17.79 4.64 11.21
CA LYS A 18 16.84 5.59 10.60
C LYS A 18 16.47 5.31 9.15
N LYS A 19 16.90 4.18 8.55
CA LYS A 19 16.67 3.84 7.14
C LYS A 19 15.84 2.59 6.89
N ARG A 20 15.14 2.07 7.93
CA ARG A 20 14.03 1.14 7.80
C ARG A 20 12.91 1.57 8.75
N VAL A 21 12.14 2.55 8.35
CA VAL A 21 10.74 2.56 8.73
C VAL A 21 10.13 1.43 7.88
N ASP A 22 10.32 0.18 8.31
CA ASP A 22 9.46 -0.89 7.88
C ASP A 22 8.06 -0.47 8.36
N PHE A 23 7.23 0.01 7.45
CA PHE A 23 5.82 0.19 7.71
C PHE A 23 5.30 -1.20 8.05
N MET A 24 5.11 -1.45 9.36
CA MET A 24 4.47 -2.67 9.81
C MET A 24 3.05 -2.66 9.26
N GLU A 25 2.67 -3.73 8.57
CA GLU A 25 1.29 -3.85 8.09
C GLU A 25 0.35 -3.86 9.29
N ARG A 26 -0.66 -3.01 9.22
CA ARG A 26 -1.68 -2.86 10.27
C ARG A 26 -2.83 -3.82 10.01
N VAL A 27 -3.01 -4.79 10.91
CA VAL A 27 -4.06 -5.79 10.84
C VAL A 27 -5.14 -5.48 11.86
N LEU A 28 -6.38 -5.28 11.38
CA LEU A 28 -7.55 -5.13 12.23
C LEU A 28 -8.09 -6.52 12.60
N ILE A 29 -8.40 -6.72 13.87
CA ILE A 29 -9.04 -7.92 14.41
C ILE A 29 -10.36 -7.51 15.05
N VAL A 30 -11.48 -8.12 14.62
CA VAL A 30 -12.79 -7.92 15.26
C VAL A 30 -13.30 -9.28 15.68
N GLU A 31 -13.29 -9.55 16.99
CA GLU A 31 -13.55 -10.84 17.61
C GLU A 31 -14.09 -10.60 19.02
N ASP A 32 -15.25 -11.13 19.38
CA ASP A 32 -15.85 -10.92 20.71
C ASP A 32 -15.25 -11.86 21.78
N ASP A 33 -14.81 -13.06 21.41
CA ASP A 33 -14.13 -13.97 22.34
C ASP A 33 -12.75 -13.45 22.70
N GLU A 34 -12.58 -13.05 23.97
CA GLU A 34 -11.35 -12.52 24.53
C GLU A 34 -10.17 -13.48 24.37
N ASN A 35 -10.37 -14.80 24.53
CA ASN A 35 -9.29 -15.79 24.44
C ASN A 35 -8.79 -15.91 23.01
N ILE A 36 -9.71 -15.94 22.03
CA ILE A 36 -9.36 -15.98 20.61
C ILE A 36 -8.66 -14.68 20.22
N ARG A 37 -9.19 -13.52 20.64
CA ARG A 37 -8.62 -12.22 20.36
C ARG A 37 -7.19 -12.10 20.89
N GLN A 38 -6.94 -12.51 22.15
CA GLN A 38 -5.60 -12.51 22.74
C GLN A 38 -4.65 -13.50 22.06
N LEU A 39 -5.11 -14.70 21.71
CA LEU A 39 -4.31 -15.66 20.95
C LEU A 39 -3.87 -15.08 19.60
N LEU A 40 -4.79 -14.45 18.87
CA LEU A 40 -4.49 -13.79 17.59
C LEU A 40 -3.47 -12.68 17.77
N LYS A 41 -3.63 -11.81 18.78
CA LYS A 41 -2.71 -10.72 19.09
C LYS A 41 -1.31 -11.22 19.37
N LEU A 42 -1.15 -12.16 20.28
CA LEU A 42 0.15 -12.69 20.67
C LEU A 42 0.87 -13.36 19.48
N THR A 43 0.11 -14.12 18.70
CA THR A 43 0.72 -14.85 17.58
C THR A 43 1.03 -13.92 16.41
N LEU A 44 0.12 -13.06 16.00
CA LEU A 44 0.34 -12.17 14.86
C LEU A 44 1.38 -11.08 15.15
N ALA A 45 1.51 -10.64 16.41
CA ALA A 45 2.62 -9.76 16.82
C ALA A 45 4.00 -10.39 16.58
N SER A 46 4.12 -11.73 16.74
CA SER A 46 5.39 -12.44 16.44
C SER A 46 5.75 -12.45 14.96
N PHE A 47 4.81 -12.16 14.06
CA PHE A 47 5.03 -11.99 12.63
C PHE A 47 5.25 -10.53 12.21
N ASN A 48 5.47 -9.64 13.17
CA ASN A 48 5.80 -8.22 12.94
C ASN A 48 4.66 -7.40 12.33
N TYR A 49 3.40 -7.72 12.66
CA TYR A 49 2.24 -6.91 12.33
C TYR A 49 1.92 -5.90 13.43
N GLU A 50 1.49 -4.70 13.05
CA GLU A 50 0.83 -3.75 13.96
C GLU A 50 -0.64 -4.18 14.09
N LEU A 51 -1.11 -4.41 15.33
CA LEU A 51 -2.43 -4.97 15.57
C LEU A 51 -3.35 -3.94 16.21
N VAL A 52 -4.55 -3.83 15.66
CA VAL A 52 -5.65 -3.06 16.23
C VAL A 52 -6.81 -4.02 16.41
N ASP A 53 -7.35 -4.12 17.62
CA ASP A 53 -8.39 -5.09 17.94
C ASP A 53 -9.62 -4.45 18.59
N PHE A 54 -10.79 -5.01 18.28
CA PHE A 54 -12.09 -4.64 18.84
C PHE A 54 -12.89 -5.87 19.22
N GLU A 55 -13.66 -5.77 20.31
CA GLU A 55 -14.55 -6.83 20.78
C GLU A 55 -15.95 -6.76 20.17
N ASN A 56 -16.28 -5.69 19.47
CA ASN A 56 -17.58 -5.49 18.86
C ASN A 56 -17.47 -4.77 17.49
N GLY A 57 -18.50 -4.98 16.68
CA GLY A 57 -18.52 -4.45 15.32
C GLY A 57 -18.65 -2.92 15.25
N LYS A 58 -19.33 -2.31 16.23
CA LYS A 58 -19.57 -0.85 16.22
C LYS A 58 -18.28 -0.05 16.36
N ASP A 59 -17.42 -0.42 17.30
CA ASP A 59 -16.15 0.25 17.53
C ASP A 59 -15.19 0.06 16.35
N ALA A 60 -15.17 -1.12 15.77
CA ALA A 60 -14.41 -1.40 14.54
C ALA A 60 -14.90 -0.55 13.35
N TYR A 61 -16.21 -0.43 13.18
CA TYR A 61 -16.82 0.42 12.17
C TYR A 61 -16.42 1.89 12.34
N ASP A 62 -16.52 2.43 13.57
CA ASP A 62 -16.17 3.82 13.86
C ASP A 62 -14.66 4.07 13.63
N TYR A 63 -13.82 3.13 13.98
CA TYR A 63 -12.39 3.19 13.71
C TYR A 63 -12.07 3.23 12.21
N LEU A 64 -12.68 2.37 11.40
CA LEU A 64 -12.48 2.28 9.95
C LEU A 64 -12.94 3.51 9.18
N GLN A 65 -13.76 4.37 9.79
CA GLN A 65 -14.17 5.62 9.14
C GLN A 65 -12.99 6.59 8.93
N ASN A 66 -12.04 6.61 9.86
CA ASN A 66 -10.99 7.62 9.93
C ASN A 66 -9.56 7.04 9.92
N ASN A 67 -9.42 5.72 9.99
CA ASN A 67 -8.11 5.07 10.08
C ASN A 67 -7.90 4.11 8.91
N LYS A 68 -6.65 3.95 8.50
CA LYS A 68 -6.24 2.96 7.49
C LYS A 68 -5.72 1.70 8.17
N VAL A 69 -6.08 0.58 7.59
CA VAL A 69 -5.53 -0.75 7.91
C VAL A 69 -5.20 -1.46 6.60
N ASP A 70 -4.32 -2.44 6.64
CA ASP A 70 -3.84 -3.17 5.46
C ASP A 70 -4.56 -4.50 5.26
N LEU A 71 -5.20 -5.03 6.32
CA LEU A 71 -6.03 -6.23 6.29
C LEU A 71 -7.00 -6.22 7.46
N ALA A 72 -8.20 -6.76 7.28
CA ALA A 72 -9.19 -6.97 8.34
C ALA A 72 -9.49 -8.45 8.54
N ILE A 73 -9.58 -8.87 9.80
CA ILE A 73 -10.03 -10.18 10.24
C ILE A 73 -11.34 -9.95 11.00
N LEU A 74 -12.45 -10.55 10.52
CA LEU A 74 -13.77 -10.31 11.06
C LEU A 74 -14.43 -11.61 11.51
N ASP A 75 -14.83 -11.70 12.78
CA ASP A 75 -15.84 -12.71 13.16
C ASP A 75 -17.21 -12.29 12.61
N LEU A 76 -17.98 -13.25 12.19
CA LEU A 76 -19.38 -13.04 11.76
C LEU A 76 -20.34 -12.87 12.93
N MET A 77 -20.05 -13.53 14.05
CA MET A 77 -21.00 -13.67 15.16
C MET A 77 -20.77 -12.61 16.25
N LEU A 78 -20.51 -11.38 15.85
CA LEU A 78 -20.32 -10.27 16.77
C LEU A 78 -21.65 -9.77 17.36
N PRO A 79 -21.66 -9.31 18.62
CA PRO A 79 -22.84 -8.72 19.22
C PRO A 79 -23.18 -7.36 18.56
N GLY A 80 -24.47 -7.13 18.31
CA GLY A 80 -24.96 -5.90 17.70
C GLY A 80 -24.69 -5.83 16.20
N MET A 81 -23.63 -5.14 15.78
CA MET A 81 -23.21 -5.07 14.38
C MET A 81 -22.37 -6.30 14.02
N ASN A 82 -22.90 -7.16 13.16
CA ASN A 82 -22.25 -8.42 12.78
C ASN A 82 -21.12 -8.20 11.73
N GLY A 83 -20.29 -9.24 11.52
CA GLY A 83 -19.17 -9.16 10.58
C GLY A 83 -19.57 -8.91 9.12
N TYR A 84 -20.75 -9.37 8.70
CA TYR A 84 -21.26 -9.09 7.35
C TYR A 84 -21.60 -7.61 7.16
N ASP A 85 -22.08 -6.91 8.19
CA ASP A 85 -22.39 -5.49 8.12
C ASP A 85 -21.12 -4.66 7.98
N ILE A 86 -20.05 -5.05 8.69
CA ILE A 86 -18.73 -4.44 8.55
C ILE A 86 -18.17 -4.69 7.14
N LEU A 87 -18.26 -5.92 6.63
CA LEU A 87 -17.80 -6.28 5.29
C LEU A 87 -18.52 -5.45 4.21
N LYS A 88 -19.84 -5.34 4.28
CA LYS A 88 -20.64 -4.49 3.37
C LYS A 88 -20.18 -3.03 3.42
N PHE A 89 -19.96 -2.50 4.63
CA PHE A 89 -19.42 -1.16 4.78
C PHE A 89 -18.05 -1.00 4.10
N ILE A 90 -17.12 -1.92 4.35
CA ILE A 90 -15.79 -1.92 3.72
C ILE A 90 -15.93 -1.88 2.19
N ARG A 91 -16.77 -2.74 1.61
CA ARG A 91 -16.96 -2.82 0.15
C ARG A 91 -17.71 -1.61 -0.44
N SER A 92 -18.54 -0.94 0.33
CA SER A 92 -19.27 0.25 -0.12
C SER A 92 -18.42 1.53 -0.13
N LYS A 93 -17.34 1.60 0.67
CA LYS A 93 -16.50 2.78 0.83
C LYS A 93 -15.35 2.77 -0.17
N ALA A 94 -15.28 3.74 -1.07
CA ALA A 94 -14.26 3.81 -2.14
C ALA A 94 -12.80 3.66 -1.63
N THR A 95 -12.51 4.17 -0.42
CA THR A 95 -11.17 4.10 0.18
C THR A 95 -10.85 2.76 0.85
N LEU A 96 -11.83 1.87 1.04
CA LEU A 96 -11.69 0.58 1.72
C LEU A 96 -12.11 -0.60 0.83
N LYS A 97 -12.68 -0.37 -0.35
CA LYS A 97 -13.26 -1.43 -1.21
C LYS A 97 -12.25 -2.55 -1.54
N ASP A 98 -10.96 -2.20 -1.65
CA ASP A 98 -9.88 -3.11 -2.00
C ASP A 98 -9.14 -3.65 -0.76
N LEU A 99 -9.61 -3.32 0.47
CA LEU A 99 -9.04 -3.83 1.71
C LEU A 99 -9.23 -5.35 1.79
N PRO A 100 -8.15 -6.15 1.92
CA PRO A 100 -8.28 -7.59 2.12
C PRO A 100 -9.04 -7.92 3.41
N VAL A 101 -10.03 -8.81 3.31
CA VAL A 101 -10.85 -9.24 4.45
C VAL A 101 -10.84 -10.76 4.57
N ILE A 102 -10.46 -11.26 5.75
CA ILE A 102 -10.61 -12.66 6.13
C ILE A 102 -11.78 -12.77 7.11
N ILE A 103 -12.72 -13.65 6.82
CA ILE A 103 -13.79 -14.00 7.76
C ILE A 103 -13.32 -15.17 8.64
N LEU A 104 -13.47 -15.02 9.96
CA LEU A 104 -13.39 -16.12 10.92
C LEU A 104 -14.79 -16.45 11.41
N SER A 105 -15.21 -17.71 11.38
CA SER A 105 -16.55 -18.06 11.85
C SER A 105 -16.66 -19.49 12.34
N ALA A 106 -17.52 -19.72 13.34
CA ALA A 106 -17.95 -21.05 13.75
C ALA A 106 -18.94 -21.68 12.75
N LYS A 107 -19.42 -20.91 11.77
CA LYS A 107 -20.32 -21.41 10.73
C LYS A 107 -19.54 -22.22 9.71
N ASP A 108 -19.78 -23.52 9.69
CA ASP A 108 -19.11 -24.49 8.81
C ASP A 108 -19.91 -24.85 7.57
N LYS A 109 -21.19 -24.43 7.51
CA LYS A 109 -22.06 -24.71 6.38
C LYS A 109 -21.50 -24.05 5.10
N GLU A 110 -21.49 -24.80 4.02
CA GLU A 110 -21.04 -24.38 2.70
C GLU A 110 -21.73 -23.08 2.24
N LEU A 111 -23.03 -22.95 2.52
CA LEU A 111 -23.80 -21.76 2.19
C LEU A 111 -23.29 -20.48 2.90
N ASP A 112 -22.87 -20.59 4.16
CA ASP A 112 -22.34 -19.44 4.91
C ASP A 112 -20.98 -18.97 4.33
N LYS A 113 -20.16 -19.93 3.86
CA LYS A 113 -18.89 -19.62 3.18
C LYS A 113 -19.13 -18.94 1.83
N ILE A 114 -20.03 -19.50 1.02
CA ILE A 114 -20.41 -18.90 -0.27
C ILE A 114 -20.93 -17.49 -0.07
N MET A 115 -21.85 -17.28 0.88
CA MET A 115 -22.40 -15.98 1.20
C MET A 115 -21.31 -14.96 1.61
N GLY A 116 -20.33 -15.38 2.42
CA GLY A 116 -19.22 -14.51 2.82
C GLY A 116 -18.35 -14.08 1.65
N LEU A 117 -18.02 -15.03 0.77
CA LEU A 117 -17.21 -14.76 -0.42
C LEU A 117 -17.99 -13.92 -1.46
N ASP A 118 -19.27 -14.19 -1.68
CA ASP A 118 -20.14 -13.41 -2.59
C ASP A 118 -20.32 -11.96 -2.12
N LEU A 119 -20.30 -11.73 -0.80
CA LEU A 119 -20.29 -10.37 -0.21
C LEU A 119 -18.94 -9.67 -0.34
N GLY A 120 -17.93 -10.37 -0.89
CA GLY A 120 -16.64 -9.79 -1.21
C GLY A 120 -15.55 -10.03 -0.16
N ALA A 121 -15.67 -11.03 0.71
CA ALA A 121 -14.53 -11.47 1.52
C ALA A 121 -13.47 -12.12 0.62
N ASP A 122 -12.19 -11.91 0.93
CA ASP A 122 -11.08 -12.46 0.17
C ASP A 122 -10.71 -13.88 0.61
N ASP A 123 -11.05 -14.23 1.85
CA ASP A 123 -10.85 -15.58 2.38
C ASP A 123 -11.84 -15.87 3.52
N TYR A 124 -12.03 -17.15 3.82
CA TYR A 124 -12.92 -17.62 4.87
C TYR A 124 -12.26 -18.77 5.63
N LEU A 125 -12.20 -18.67 6.95
CA LEU A 125 -11.59 -19.69 7.81
C LEU A 125 -12.56 -20.10 8.92
N THR A 126 -12.82 -21.40 9.05
CA THR A 126 -13.74 -21.93 10.06
C THR A 126 -13.04 -22.16 11.40
N LYS A 127 -13.71 -21.82 12.49
CA LYS A 127 -13.31 -22.17 13.85
C LYS A 127 -13.66 -23.65 14.15
N PRO A 128 -12.77 -24.46 14.76
CA PRO A 128 -11.40 -24.10 15.20
C PRO A 128 -10.41 -24.07 14.02
N PHE A 129 -9.46 -23.14 14.06
CA PHE A 129 -8.43 -22.96 13.03
C PHE A 129 -7.02 -22.98 13.61
N SER A 130 -6.04 -23.23 12.75
CA SER A 130 -4.63 -23.04 13.08
C SER A 130 -4.23 -21.59 12.90
N VAL A 131 -3.65 -20.95 13.93
CA VAL A 131 -3.15 -19.57 13.83
C VAL A 131 -2.01 -19.47 12.82
N LEU A 132 -1.22 -20.52 12.62
CA LEU A 132 -0.20 -20.58 11.58
C LEU A 132 -0.80 -20.59 10.16
N GLU A 133 -1.94 -21.29 10.00
CA GLU A 133 -2.71 -21.24 8.74
C GLU A 133 -3.23 -19.84 8.48
N LEU A 134 -3.86 -19.20 9.47
CA LEU A 134 -4.32 -17.83 9.36
C LEU A 134 -3.17 -16.87 8.99
N ALA A 135 -2.02 -16.98 9.67
CA ALA A 135 -0.85 -16.17 9.35
C ALA A 135 -0.33 -16.39 7.91
N ALA A 136 -0.42 -17.61 7.39
CA ALA A 136 -0.07 -17.91 5.99
C ALA A 136 -1.03 -17.24 5.01
N ARG A 137 -2.34 -17.23 5.30
CA ARG A 137 -3.38 -16.59 4.50
C ARG A 137 -3.23 -15.06 4.52
N ILE A 138 -3.00 -14.46 5.69
CA ILE A 138 -2.70 -13.04 5.85
C ILE A 138 -1.52 -12.65 4.94
N ARG A 139 -0.38 -13.35 5.03
CA ARG A 139 0.79 -13.10 4.16
C ARG A 139 0.46 -13.20 2.68
N SER A 140 -0.37 -14.17 2.30
CA SER A 140 -0.77 -14.35 0.89
C SER A 140 -1.60 -13.18 0.38
N LEU A 141 -2.57 -12.71 1.18
CA LEU A 141 -3.44 -11.59 0.81
C LEU A 141 -2.67 -10.27 0.77
N LEU A 142 -1.88 -9.97 1.81
CA LEU A 142 -1.03 -8.77 1.84
C LEU A 142 -0.03 -8.74 0.69
N ARG A 143 0.51 -9.90 0.28
CA ARG A 143 1.37 -9.98 -0.91
C ARG A 143 0.61 -9.68 -2.21
N ARG A 144 -0.66 -10.10 -2.35
CA ARG A 144 -1.50 -9.80 -3.52
C ARG A 144 -1.82 -8.30 -3.57
N SER A 145 -2.27 -7.73 -2.46
CA SER A 145 -2.52 -6.29 -2.33
C SER A 145 -1.27 -5.46 -2.70
N LYS A 146 -0.09 -5.84 -2.18
CA LYS A 146 1.18 -5.20 -2.56
C LYS A 146 1.58 -5.43 -4.02
N LYS A 147 1.12 -6.50 -4.66
CA LYS A 147 1.43 -6.75 -6.07
C LYS A 147 0.68 -5.78 -6.98
N ASP A 148 -0.56 -5.41 -6.60
CA ASP A 148 -1.31 -4.37 -7.31
C ASP A 148 -0.69 -2.98 -7.07
N GLU A 149 -0.13 -2.72 -5.87
CA GLU A 149 0.68 -1.50 -5.61
C GLU A 149 2.03 -1.48 -6.34
N ARG A 150 2.52 -2.63 -6.83
CA ARG A 150 3.81 -2.77 -7.54
C ARG A 150 3.71 -2.60 -9.04
N LEU A 151 2.50 -2.66 -9.57
CA LEU A 151 2.19 -2.39 -10.97
C LEU A 151 1.31 -1.15 -11.05
N ILE A 152 1.77 -0.12 -11.73
CA ILE A 152 0.94 1.01 -12.10
C ILE A 152 0.54 0.79 -13.57
N GLN A 153 -0.74 0.55 -13.80
CA GLN A 153 -1.28 0.31 -15.14
C GLN A 153 -2.36 1.34 -15.45
N VAL A 154 -2.13 2.14 -16.47
CA VAL A 154 -3.07 3.17 -16.93
C VAL A 154 -2.99 3.28 -18.45
N HIS A 155 -4.12 3.07 -19.14
CA HIS A 155 -4.26 3.29 -20.60
C HIS A 155 -3.06 2.83 -21.45
N GLY A 156 -2.65 1.57 -21.28
CA GLY A 156 -1.51 0.98 -22.04
C GLY A 156 -0.12 1.26 -21.44
N LEU A 157 0.04 2.23 -20.54
CA LEU A 157 1.27 2.38 -19.75
C LEU A 157 1.29 1.38 -18.60
N CYS A 158 2.36 0.61 -18.48
CA CYS A 158 2.59 -0.29 -17.35
C CYS A 158 3.97 0.00 -16.74
N ILE A 159 4.00 0.29 -15.44
CA ILE A 159 5.23 0.51 -14.65
C ILE A 159 5.34 -0.61 -13.63
N ASP A 160 6.28 -1.55 -13.83
CA ASP A 160 6.58 -2.61 -12.87
C ASP A 160 7.65 -2.10 -11.89
N LEU A 161 7.21 -1.85 -10.65
CA LEU A 161 8.07 -1.27 -9.61
C LEU A 161 9.11 -2.27 -9.07
N ASP A 162 8.84 -3.57 -9.17
CA ASP A 162 9.75 -4.63 -8.72
C ASP A 162 10.84 -4.89 -9.75
N LYS A 163 10.45 -5.08 -11.02
CA LYS A 163 11.38 -5.29 -12.12
C LYS A 163 12.05 -4.00 -12.59
N ARG A 164 11.50 -2.84 -12.18
CA ARG A 164 11.93 -1.51 -12.63
C ARG A 164 11.86 -1.36 -14.15
N THR A 165 10.81 -1.91 -14.75
CA THR A 165 10.55 -1.84 -16.18
C THR A 165 9.32 -0.99 -16.47
N VAL A 166 9.34 -0.36 -17.63
CA VAL A 166 8.20 0.40 -18.15
C VAL A 166 7.88 -0.14 -19.53
N THR A 167 6.60 -0.37 -19.80
CA THR A 167 6.11 -0.70 -21.14
C THR A 167 4.96 0.23 -21.53
N ILE A 168 4.84 0.51 -22.79
CA ILE A 168 3.72 1.23 -23.40
C ILE A 168 3.18 0.33 -24.52
N HIS A 169 1.90 -0.06 -24.43
CA HIS A 169 1.29 -1.04 -25.31
C HIS A 169 2.14 -2.32 -25.47
N GLU A 170 2.64 -2.83 -24.33
CA GLU A 170 3.53 -4.00 -24.22
C GLU A 170 4.95 -3.79 -24.76
N GLU A 171 5.23 -2.69 -25.47
CA GLU A 171 6.56 -2.35 -25.96
C GLU A 171 7.43 -1.73 -24.84
N PRO A 172 8.68 -2.20 -24.66
CA PRO A 172 9.54 -1.71 -23.58
C PRO A 172 10.03 -0.30 -23.84
N VAL A 173 10.01 0.52 -22.77
CA VAL A 173 10.58 1.88 -22.76
C VAL A 173 11.83 1.89 -21.88
N GLU A 174 12.99 2.11 -22.48
CA GLU A 174 14.26 2.17 -21.75
C GLU A 174 14.44 3.49 -21.01
N LEU A 175 14.31 3.46 -19.69
CA LEU A 175 14.52 4.61 -18.82
C LEU A 175 15.83 4.47 -18.03
N THR A 176 16.51 5.60 -17.83
CA THR A 176 17.59 5.68 -16.86
C THR A 176 17.03 5.58 -15.43
N PHE A 177 17.90 5.30 -14.45
CA PHE A 177 17.50 5.22 -13.05
C PHE A 177 16.68 6.45 -12.59
N LYS A 178 17.13 7.66 -12.94
CA LYS A 178 16.47 8.91 -12.51
C LYS A 178 15.14 9.14 -13.24
N GLU A 179 15.06 8.81 -14.51
CA GLU A 179 13.81 8.90 -15.29
C GLU A 179 12.76 7.92 -14.75
N PHE A 180 13.16 6.68 -14.44
CA PHE A 180 12.27 5.70 -13.81
C PHE A 180 11.75 6.20 -12.46
N GLU A 181 12.63 6.69 -11.57
CA GLU A 181 12.21 7.21 -10.26
C GLU A 181 11.28 8.44 -10.40
N LEU A 182 11.53 9.32 -11.37
CA LEU A 182 10.65 10.46 -11.67
C LEU A 182 9.27 10.00 -12.11
N LEU A 183 9.20 9.09 -13.09
CA LEU A 183 7.92 8.56 -13.60
C LEU A 183 7.15 7.87 -12.48
N LYS A 184 7.80 6.98 -11.75
CA LYS A 184 7.22 6.27 -10.60
C LYS A 184 6.65 7.23 -9.56
N TYR A 185 7.42 8.27 -9.18
CA TYR A 185 6.98 9.21 -8.16
C TYR A 185 5.80 10.04 -8.63
N LEU A 186 5.85 10.53 -9.86
CA LEU A 186 4.76 11.31 -10.45
C LEU A 186 3.49 10.47 -10.64
N ALA A 187 3.60 9.24 -11.15
CA ALA A 187 2.46 8.35 -11.35
C ALA A 187 1.81 7.92 -10.02
N LYS A 188 2.60 7.67 -8.96
CA LYS A 188 2.05 7.43 -7.60
C LYS A 188 1.33 8.63 -6.99
N ASN A 189 1.60 9.82 -7.48
CA ASN A 189 0.97 11.07 -7.06
C ASN A 189 0.06 11.65 -8.16
N GLU A 190 -0.59 10.78 -8.92
CA GLU A 190 -1.47 11.16 -10.02
C GLU A 190 -2.45 12.28 -9.63
N GLY A 191 -2.65 13.26 -10.51
CA GLY A 191 -3.50 14.42 -10.30
C GLY A 191 -2.91 15.51 -9.39
N ARG A 192 -1.91 15.18 -8.54
CA ARG A 192 -1.29 16.13 -7.62
C ARG A 192 -0.16 16.91 -8.31
N ALA A 193 -0.14 18.23 -8.13
CA ALA A 193 1.02 19.05 -8.50
C ALA A 193 2.14 18.84 -7.47
N VAL A 194 3.27 18.27 -7.92
CA VAL A 194 4.45 18.00 -7.11
C VAL A 194 5.45 19.12 -7.31
N SER A 195 5.96 19.70 -6.22
CA SER A 195 6.91 20.81 -6.32
C SER A 195 8.27 20.35 -6.86
N ARG A 196 9.02 21.31 -7.46
CA ARG A 196 10.37 21.07 -7.96
C ARG A 196 11.32 20.62 -6.83
N GLU A 197 11.21 21.27 -5.70
CA GLU A 197 12.00 20.96 -4.51
C GLU A 197 11.69 19.54 -3.99
N GLU A 198 10.42 19.18 -3.91
CA GLU A 198 9.99 17.83 -3.52
C GLU A 198 10.55 16.78 -4.48
N LEU A 199 10.47 16.97 -5.80
CA LEU A 199 11.02 16.05 -6.79
C LEU A 199 12.54 15.92 -6.67
N ILE A 200 13.26 17.02 -6.50
CA ILE A 200 14.71 17.00 -6.33
C ILE A 200 15.07 16.23 -5.06
N ASN A 201 14.44 16.54 -3.92
CA ASN A 201 14.72 15.89 -2.65
C ASN A 201 14.43 14.39 -2.69
N GLN A 202 13.33 13.98 -3.32
CA GLN A 202 12.93 12.56 -3.42
C GLN A 202 13.83 11.75 -4.37
N ILE A 203 14.28 12.35 -5.47
CA ILE A 203 15.00 11.62 -6.52
C ILE A 203 16.52 11.73 -6.37
N TRP A 204 17.02 12.86 -5.91
CA TRP A 204 18.47 13.11 -5.75
C TRP A 204 18.93 13.16 -4.30
N GLY A 205 18.02 13.38 -3.34
CA GLY A 205 18.32 13.50 -1.92
C GLY A 205 18.46 14.95 -1.47
N TYR A 206 18.38 15.17 -0.14
CA TYR A 206 18.40 16.51 0.46
C TYR A 206 19.76 17.23 0.33
N ASP A 207 20.85 16.49 0.12
CA ASP A 207 22.22 17.04 -0.01
C ASP A 207 22.58 17.35 -1.47
N PHE A 208 21.59 17.35 -2.39
CA PHE A 208 21.87 17.60 -3.79
C PHE A 208 22.17 19.08 -4.05
N ILE A 209 23.42 19.40 -4.39
CA ILE A 209 23.91 20.75 -4.69
C ILE A 209 23.77 21.11 -6.19
N GLY A 210 23.04 20.30 -6.98
CA GLY A 210 22.85 20.53 -8.40
C GLY A 210 21.85 21.64 -8.73
N GLU A 211 21.98 22.21 -9.95
CA GLU A 211 21.05 23.23 -10.44
C GLU A 211 19.64 22.63 -10.67
N SER A 212 18.61 23.46 -10.45
CA SER A 212 17.21 23.08 -10.71
C SER A 212 16.94 22.69 -12.18
N ARG A 213 17.82 23.07 -13.10
CA ARG A 213 17.80 22.67 -14.53
C ARG A 213 17.98 21.17 -14.73
N THR A 214 18.63 20.47 -13.80
CA THR A 214 18.82 19.01 -13.86
C THR A 214 17.48 18.27 -13.93
N LEU A 215 16.50 18.71 -13.15
CA LEU A 215 15.15 18.15 -13.18
C LEU A 215 14.50 18.32 -14.57
N ASP A 216 14.60 19.51 -15.16
CA ASP A 216 13.97 19.80 -16.47
C ASP A 216 14.57 18.94 -17.59
N VAL A 217 15.87 18.71 -17.55
CA VAL A 217 16.56 17.83 -18.50
C VAL A 217 16.01 16.42 -18.43
N HIS A 218 15.86 15.85 -17.22
CA HIS A 218 15.33 14.50 -17.05
C HIS A 218 13.84 14.41 -17.41
N ILE A 219 13.04 15.40 -17.07
CA ILE A 219 11.62 15.45 -17.47
C ILE A 219 11.49 15.50 -19.00
N ASN A 220 12.29 16.33 -19.67
CA ASN A 220 12.24 16.44 -21.13
C ASN A 220 12.73 15.14 -21.81
N SER A 221 13.75 14.49 -21.27
CA SER A 221 14.22 13.20 -21.74
C SER A 221 13.16 12.11 -21.53
N LEU A 222 12.54 12.07 -20.36
CA LEU A 222 11.46 11.14 -20.03
C LEU A 222 10.27 11.31 -20.99
N ARG A 223 9.79 12.53 -21.22
CA ARG A 223 8.72 12.82 -22.19
C ARG A 223 9.04 12.30 -23.58
N LYS A 224 10.28 12.51 -24.07
CA LYS A 224 10.71 12.01 -25.38
C LYS A 224 10.63 10.49 -25.46
N LYS A 225 11.04 9.79 -24.39
CA LYS A 225 11.05 8.33 -24.34
C LYS A 225 9.64 7.73 -24.21
N MET A 226 8.72 8.43 -23.56
CA MET A 226 7.31 8.04 -23.47
C MET A 226 6.57 8.22 -24.81
N GLY A 227 7.15 8.94 -25.77
CA GLY A 227 6.49 9.20 -27.04
C GLY A 227 5.41 10.29 -26.97
N ASN A 228 4.97 10.77 -28.14
CA ASN A 228 4.05 11.91 -28.22
C ASN A 228 2.71 11.66 -27.54
N GLU A 229 2.23 10.43 -27.56
CA GLU A 229 0.96 10.00 -26.98
C GLU A 229 0.94 10.11 -25.44
N TYR A 230 2.07 9.84 -24.78
CA TYR A 230 2.16 9.82 -23.31
C TYR A 230 2.95 11.00 -22.73
N ALA A 231 3.67 11.73 -23.56
CA ALA A 231 4.50 12.86 -23.12
C ALA A 231 3.68 13.96 -22.41
N HIS A 232 2.45 14.21 -22.85
CA HIS A 232 1.56 15.22 -22.31
C HIS A 232 0.96 14.84 -20.94
N TRP A 233 1.02 13.57 -20.55
CA TRP A 233 0.62 13.14 -19.20
C TRP A 233 1.49 13.73 -18.10
N ILE A 234 2.75 14.07 -18.42
CA ILE A 234 3.62 14.82 -17.51
C ILE A 234 3.47 16.31 -17.82
N GLN A 235 2.58 16.97 -17.11
CA GLN A 235 2.25 18.37 -17.29
C GLN A 235 3.16 19.28 -16.45
N SER A 236 3.57 20.42 -17.01
CA SER A 236 4.26 21.46 -16.25
C SER A 236 3.23 22.35 -15.53
N VAL A 237 3.36 22.50 -14.22
CA VAL A 237 2.55 23.40 -13.41
C VAL A 237 3.35 24.66 -13.12
N ARG A 238 2.92 25.79 -13.73
CA ARG A 238 3.66 27.07 -13.66
C ARG A 238 3.96 27.46 -12.21
N GLN A 239 5.19 27.83 -11.91
CA GLN A 239 5.72 28.24 -10.60
C GLN A 239 5.63 27.16 -9.48
N VAL A 240 5.18 25.94 -9.76
CA VAL A 240 5.10 24.84 -8.81
C VAL A 240 6.09 23.73 -9.18
N GLY A 241 5.88 23.06 -10.30
CA GLY A 241 6.66 21.90 -10.69
C GLY A 241 5.98 21.07 -11.77
N TYR A 242 5.68 19.81 -11.46
CA TYR A 242 5.14 18.87 -12.42
C TYR A 242 3.96 18.07 -11.84
N ARG A 243 3.09 17.62 -12.72
CA ARG A 243 1.94 16.77 -12.39
C ARG A 243 1.81 15.66 -13.43
N PHE A 244 1.46 14.47 -13.00
CA PHE A 244 1.08 13.38 -13.87
C PHE A 244 -0.44 13.28 -13.92
N VAL A 245 -1.00 13.25 -15.11
CA VAL A 245 -2.44 13.07 -15.36
C VAL A 245 -2.57 12.12 -16.53
N ALA A 246 -3.04 10.91 -16.26
CA ALA A 246 -3.37 9.97 -17.32
C ALA A 246 -4.71 10.39 -17.94
N GLU A 247 -4.72 10.75 -19.20
CA GLU A 247 -5.91 11.12 -19.94
C GLU A 247 -6.26 10.01 -20.93
N ASP A 248 -7.55 9.68 -21.06
CA ASP A 248 -8.01 8.82 -22.15
C ASP A 248 -7.75 9.52 -23.48
N THR A 249 -7.06 8.84 -24.40
CA THR A 249 -6.81 9.33 -25.76
C THR A 249 -8.02 9.13 -26.70
N ASP A 250 -9.13 8.60 -26.19
CA ASP A 250 -10.38 8.39 -26.91
C ASP A 250 -11.39 9.53 -26.65
N ALA A 251 -11.08 10.73 -27.12
CA ALA A 251 -12.03 11.85 -27.22
C ALA A 251 -11.93 12.54 -28.59
#